data_de92c1db57aee69d4ad43072198ac4da
#
_entry.id   de92c1db57aee69d4ad43072198ac4da
#
_cell.length_a   1.000
_cell.length_b   1.000
_cell.length_c   1.000
_cell.angle_alpha   90.00
_cell.angle_beta   90.00
_cell.angle_gamma   90.00
#
_symmetry.space_group_name_H-M   'P 1'
#
loop_
_entity.id
_entity.type
_entity.pdbx_description
1 polymer ?
#
loop_
_entity_poly.entity_id
_entity_poly.type
_entity_poly.pdbx_seq_one_letter_code
_entity_poly.pdbx_strand_id
1 'polypeptide(L)'
;FNYLLRNTRSMEESMIETSTINIDANLKDIISAACNVGVNETLRVLVENTEADGILLAKEKLTLGSRMDDIAHQIGSVVSIAIVSDEGLWQEYGVYWYQTSSKGVWEDGNLDKLQEIYEKTMALQKEKANVRYYVETDPAVHSQWPQIRMVHIAVPLIGKTYSYSHVKNVAVVSFDM
;
A
#
# COMPACT_ATOMS: atom_id res chain seq x y z
N PHE A 1 -48.76 6.18 -11.66
CA PHE A 1 -47.86 6.79 -10.66
C PHE A 1 -47.14 5.73 -9.83
N ASN A 2 -47.83 4.79 -9.24
CA ASN A 2 -47.24 3.71 -8.44
C ASN A 2 -46.32 2.78 -9.24
N TYR A 3 -46.55 2.61 -10.53
CA TYR A 3 -45.68 1.78 -11.39
C TYR A 3 -44.34 2.46 -11.67
N LEU A 4 -44.33 3.77 -11.90
CA LEU A 4 -43.12 4.55 -12.09
C LEU A 4 -42.23 4.57 -10.83
N LEU A 5 -42.87 4.79 -9.67
CA LEU A 5 -42.15 4.76 -8.38
C LEU A 5 -41.53 3.39 -8.08
N ARG A 6 -42.22 2.30 -8.39
CA ARG A 6 -41.65 0.94 -8.23
C ARG A 6 -40.48 0.68 -9.15
N ASN A 7 -40.59 1.10 -10.41
CA ASN A 7 -39.48 0.95 -11.36
C ASN A 7 -38.24 1.77 -10.95
N THR A 8 -38.45 3.02 -10.53
CA THR A 8 -37.34 3.88 -10.08
C THR A 8 -36.65 3.27 -8.88
N ARG A 9 -37.41 2.80 -7.89
CA ARG A 9 -36.82 2.15 -6.69
C ARG A 9 -36.06 0.86 -7.03
N SER A 10 -36.61 0.02 -7.91
CA SER A 10 -35.93 -1.21 -8.36
C SER A 10 -34.63 -0.90 -9.13
N MET A 11 -34.63 0.18 -9.93
CA MET A 11 -33.40 0.63 -10.61
C MET A 11 -32.37 1.16 -9.62
N GLU A 12 -32.78 1.94 -8.64
CA GLU A 12 -31.88 2.44 -7.59
C GLU A 12 -31.28 1.29 -6.77
N GLU A 13 -32.09 0.32 -6.34
CA GLU A 13 -31.63 -0.87 -5.62
C GLU A 13 -30.63 -1.68 -6.47
N SER A 14 -30.90 -1.89 -7.76
CA SER A 14 -30.00 -2.59 -8.68
C SER A 14 -28.69 -1.81 -8.93
N MET A 15 -28.77 -0.48 -9.01
CA MET A 15 -27.56 0.35 -9.15
C MET A 15 -26.67 0.31 -7.90
N ILE A 16 -27.27 0.34 -6.71
CA ILE A 16 -26.56 0.23 -5.44
C ILE A 16 -25.88 -1.14 -5.34
N GLU A 17 -26.61 -2.21 -5.64
CA GLU A 17 -26.07 -3.58 -5.61
C GLU A 17 -24.90 -3.74 -6.60
N THR A 18 -25.05 -3.27 -7.84
CA THR A 18 -24.00 -3.29 -8.86
C THR A 18 -22.77 -2.49 -8.43
N SER A 19 -22.98 -1.30 -7.85
CA SER A 19 -21.89 -0.47 -7.34
C SER A 19 -21.14 -1.14 -6.19
N THR A 20 -21.85 -1.78 -5.27
CA THR A 20 -21.25 -2.52 -4.15
C THR A 20 -20.41 -3.69 -4.64
N ILE A 21 -20.91 -4.47 -5.61
CA ILE A 21 -20.19 -5.60 -6.21
C ILE A 21 -18.90 -5.10 -6.90
N ASN A 22 -18.97 -3.98 -7.61
CA ASN A 22 -17.81 -3.40 -8.29
C ASN A 22 -16.76 -2.89 -7.30
N ILE A 23 -17.17 -2.27 -6.20
CA ILE A 23 -16.25 -1.82 -5.14
C ILE A 23 -15.55 -3.02 -4.49
N ASP A 24 -16.29 -4.08 -4.18
CA ASP A 24 -15.73 -5.30 -3.60
C ASP A 24 -14.74 -6.00 -4.55
N ALA A 25 -15.03 -6.03 -5.84
CA ALA A 25 -14.13 -6.58 -6.84
C ALA A 25 -12.83 -5.77 -6.94
N ASN A 26 -12.93 -4.44 -7.04
CA ASN A 26 -11.78 -3.55 -7.08
C ASN A 26 -10.93 -3.67 -5.82
N LEU A 27 -11.55 -3.75 -4.65
CA LEU A 27 -10.84 -3.90 -3.37
C LEU A 27 -10.07 -5.23 -3.32
N LYS A 28 -10.65 -6.33 -3.81
CA LYS A 28 -9.95 -7.62 -3.90
C LYS A 28 -8.74 -7.56 -4.83
N ASP A 29 -8.85 -6.88 -5.96
CA ASP A 29 -7.77 -6.73 -6.92
C ASP A 29 -6.61 -5.94 -6.35
N ILE A 30 -6.87 -4.81 -5.68
CA ILE A 30 -5.82 -4.01 -5.04
C ILE A 30 -5.19 -4.72 -3.84
N ILE A 31 -5.96 -5.47 -3.05
CA ILE A 31 -5.41 -6.31 -1.97
C ILE A 31 -4.48 -7.39 -2.54
N SER A 32 -4.91 -8.05 -3.61
CA SER A 32 -4.09 -9.07 -4.30
C SER A 32 -2.80 -8.47 -4.83
N ALA A 33 -2.88 -7.29 -5.46
CA ALA A 33 -1.73 -6.56 -5.96
C ALA A 33 -0.75 -6.17 -4.84
N ALA A 34 -1.27 -5.65 -3.71
CA ALA A 34 -0.45 -5.33 -2.54
C ALA A 34 0.22 -6.58 -1.94
N CYS A 35 -0.52 -7.71 -1.83
CA CYS A 35 0.05 -8.96 -1.35
C CYS A 35 1.20 -9.47 -2.25
N ASN A 36 1.13 -9.24 -3.55
CA ASN A 36 2.22 -9.58 -4.48
C ASN A 36 3.48 -8.74 -4.21
N VAL A 37 3.34 -7.51 -3.74
CA VAL A 37 4.47 -6.71 -3.27
C VAL A 37 5.12 -7.37 -2.04
N GLY A 38 4.34 -7.82 -1.08
CA GLY A 38 4.83 -8.47 0.14
C GLY A 38 5.62 -9.76 -0.11
N VAL A 39 5.28 -10.52 -1.14
CA VAL A 39 6.00 -11.76 -1.52
C VAL A 39 7.11 -11.52 -2.54
N ASN A 40 7.41 -10.28 -2.88
CA ASN A 40 8.47 -9.95 -3.84
C ASN A 40 9.85 -10.19 -3.25
N GLU A 41 10.51 -11.26 -3.70
CA GLU A 41 11.82 -11.66 -3.20
C GLU A 41 12.91 -10.64 -3.47
N THR A 42 12.85 -9.98 -4.61
CA THR A 42 13.83 -8.94 -4.96
C THR A 42 13.75 -7.76 -4.02
N LEU A 43 12.53 -7.29 -3.68
CA LEU A 43 12.35 -6.22 -2.69
C LEU A 43 12.86 -6.63 -1.32
N ARG A 44 12.49 -7.83 -0.86
CA ARG A 44 12.94 -8.35 0.44
C ARG A 44 14.45 -8.38 0.54
N VAL A 45 15.12 -8.98 -0.44
CA VAL A 45 16.59 -9.12 -0.45
C VAL A 45 17.26 -7.74 -0.52
N LEU A 46 16.76 -6.81 -1.32
CA LEU A 46 17.29 -5.45 -1.39
C LEU A 46 17.20 -4.73 -0.04
N VAL A 47 16.08 -4.85 0.65
CA VAL A 47 15.86 -4.23 1.95
C VAL A 47 16.75 -4.87 3.02
N GLU A 48 16.82 -6.19 3.08
CA GLU A 48 17.66 -6.91 4.06
C GLU A 48 19.17 -6.68 3.85
N ASN A 49 19.63 -6.59 2.60
CA ASN A 49 21.05 -6.37 2.30
C ASN A 49 21.50 -4.95 2.64
N THR A 50 20.61 -3.98 2.60
CA THR A 50 20.92 -2.58 2.90
C THR A 50 21.08 -2.30 4.39
N GLU A 51 20.54 -3.14 5.26
CA GLU A 51 20.76 -3.06 6.71
C GLU A 51 22.24 -3.37 7.11
N ALA A 52 23.00 -4.03 6.23
CA ALA A 52 24.31 -4.57 6.57
C ALA A 52 25.51 -3.63 6.35
N ASP A 53 25.40 -2.60 5.47
CA ASP A 53 26.59 -1.80 5.08
C ASP A 53 26.23 -0.36 4.67
N GLY A 54 26.63 0.63 5.47
CA GLY A 54 26.29 2.05 5.27
C GLY A 54 26.80 2.71 3.97
N ILE A 55 27.74 2.12 3.23
CA ILE A 55 28.31 2.67 1.99
C ILE A 55 27.56 2.16 0.75
N LEU A 56 27.05 0.95 0.78
CA LEU A 56 26.21 0.36 -0.27
C LEU A 56 24.83 1.04 -0.34
N LEU A 57 24.44 1.74 0.71
CA LEU A 57 23.12 2.31 0.93
C LEU A 57 22.59 3.17 -0.23
N ALA A 58 23.42 4.01 -0.86
CA ALA A 58 22.96 4.92 -1.92
C ALA A 58 22.64 4.16 -3.23
N LYS A 59 23.50 3.22 -3.62
CA LYS A 59 23.30 2.42 -4.84
C LYS A 59 22.09 1.49 -4.69
N GLU A 60 21.93 0.90 -3.52
CA GLU A 60 20.86 -0.02 -3.22
C GLU A 60 19.51 0.69 -3.08
N LYS A 61 19.47 1.89 -2.49
CA LYS A 61 18.29 2.74 -2.50
C LYS A 61 17.83 3.11 -3.91
N LEU A 62 18.79 3.43 -4.81
CA LEU A 62 18.46 3.68 -6.21
C LEU A 62 17.89 2.44 -6.89
N THR A 63 18.47 1.27 -6.64
CA THR A 63 17.99 -0.01 -7.18
C THR A 63 16.61 -0.36 -6.60
N LEU A 64 16.41 -0.14 -5.31
CA LEU A 64 15.12 -0.33 -4.65
C LEU A 64 14.06 0.60 -5.25
N GLY A 65 14.38 1.89 -5.40
CA GLY A 65 13.50 2.87 -6.02
C GLY A 65 13.08 2.49 -7.43
N SER A 66 14.05 2.07 -8.27
CA SER A 66 13.76 1.59 -9.63
C SER A 66 12.88 0.34 -9.62
N ARG A 67 13.08 -0.57 -8.67
CA ARG A 67 12.24 -1.76 -8.55
C ARG A 67 10.83 -1.45 -8.09
N MET A 68 10.67 -0.52 -7.17
CA MET A 68 9.34 -0.03 -6.73
C MET A 68 8.62 0.67 -7.88
N ASP A 69 9.33 1.42 -8.72
CA ASP A 69 8.81 2.03 -9.95
C ASP A 69 8.27 0.98 -10.92
N ASP A 70 9.05 -0.05 -11.23
CA ASP A 70 8.64 -1.16 -12.09
C ASP A 70 7.35 -1.83 -11.58
N ILE A 71 7.26 -2.06 -10.27
CA ILE A 71 6.10 -2.69 -9.65
C ILE A 71 4.88 -1.76 -9.73
N ALA A 72 5.04 -0.50 -9.42
CA ALA A 72 3.96 0.49 -9.46
C ALA A 72 3.37 0.60 -10.88
N HIS A 73 4.23 0.62 -11.90
CA HIS A 73 3.79 0.65 -13.30
C HIS A 73 3.05 -0.63 -13.73
N GLN A 74 3.43 -1.78 -13.21
CA GLN A 74 2.75 -3.05 -13.52
C GLN A 74 1.35 -3.14 -12.89
N ILE A 75 1.15 -2.54 -11.72
CA ILE A 75 -0.12 -2.59 -10.99
C ILE A 75 -1.11 -1.52 -11.49
N GLY A 76 -0.63 -0.39 -11.96
CA GLY A 76 -1.41 0.68 -12.59
C GLY A 76 -1.97 1.71 -11.62
N SER A 77 -2.83 1.37 -10.68
CA SER A 77 -3.50 2.34 -9.76
C SER A 77 -2.68 2.71 -8.53
N VAL A 78 -1.43 2.28 -8.45
CA VAL A 78 -0.54 2.61 -7.33
C VAL A 78 -0.09 4.05 -7.40
N VAL A 79 -0.25 4.77 -6.30
CA VAL A 79 0.24 6.14 -6.15
C VAL A 79 1.49 6.23 -5.28
N SER A 80 1.68 5.30 -4.36
CA SER A 80 2.86 5.23 -3.50
C SER A 80 3.14 3.79 -3.05
N ILE A 81 4.42 3.45 -2.93
CA ILE A 81 4.90 2.27 -2.22
C ILE A 81 5.92 2.75 -1.20
N ALA A 82 5.68 2.49 0.08
CA ALA A 82 6.59 2.83 1.16
C ALA A 82 7.09 1.55 1.85
N ILE A 83 8.38 1.49 2.12
CA ILE A 83 8.98 0.43 2.96
C ILE A 83 9.22 1.04 4.34
N VAL A 84 8.69 0.40 5.36
CA VAL A 84 8.74 0.86 6.74
C VAL A 84 9.20 -0.26 7.68
N SER A 85 10.00 0.11 8.68
CA SER A 85 10.47 -0.78 9.75
C SER A 85 10.13 -0.18 11.12
N ASP A 86 10.59 -0.83 12.19
CA ASP A 86 10.52 -0.28 13.55
C ASP A 86 11.32 1.02 13.72
N GLU A 87 12.30 1.28 12.87
CA GLU A 87 13.08 2.52 12.84
C GLU A 87 12.41 3.64 12.00
N GLY A 88 11.29 3.37 11.35
CA GLY A 88 10.51 4.31 10.55
C GLY A 88 10.58 4.07 9.04
N LEU A 89 10.30 5.13 8.27
CA LEU A 89 10.28 5.09 6.80
C LEU A 89 11.69 4.84 6.25
N TRP A 90 11.80 3.78 5.50
CA TRP A 90 13.03 3.40 4.80
C TRP A 90 13.19 4.09 3.47
N GLN A 91 12.18 3.94 2.62
CA GLN A 91 12.08 4.57 1.30
C GLN A 91 10.62 4.62 0.85
N GLU A 92 10.26 5.71 0.18
CA GLU A 92 9.00 5.87 -0.51
C GLU A 92 9.24 6.08 -2.01
N TYR A 93 8.45 5.37 -2.83
CA TYR A 93 8.26 5.64 -4.25
C TYR A 93 6.85 6.19 -4.45
N GLY A 94 6.72 7.35 -5.11
CA GLY A 94 5.43 7.97 -5.39
C GLY A 94 5.30 8.40 -6.84
N VAL A 95 4.19 7.98 -7.49
CA VAL A 95 3.97 8.22 -8.92
C VAL A 95 3.70 9.68 -9.24
N TYR A 96 2.93 10.37 -8.40
CA TYR A 96 2.50 11.75 -8.68
C TYR A 96 3.46 12.84 -8.21
N TRP A 97 4.15 12.62 -7.11
CA TRP A 97 5.03 13.63 -6.50
C TRP A 97 6.38 13.71 -7.16
N TYR A 98 6.72 12.74 -7.96
CA TYR A 98 8.00 12.67 -8.65
C TYR A 98 8.28 13.86 -9.59
N GLN A 99 7.23 14.48 -10.14
CA GLN A 99 7.37 15.57 -11.12
C GLN A 99 7.28 16.97 -10.51
N THR A 100 6.69 17.14 -9.34
CA THR A 100 6.28 18.46 -8.82
C THR A 100 6.57 18.69 -7.35
N SER A 101 6.82 17.66 -6.57
CA SER A 101 7.13 17.74 -5.14
C SER A 101 8.36 16.94 -4.79
N SER A 102 9.15 17.47 -3.85
CA SER A 102 10.29 16.75 -3.28
C SER A 102 9.91 15.72 -2.22
N LYS A 103 8.64 15.69 -1.82
CA LYS A 103 8.13 14.83 -0.74
C LYS A 103 7.04 13.91 -1.23
N GLY A 104 7.10 12.66 -0.81
CA GLY A 104 6.01 11.70 -0.95
C GLY A 104 4.88 11.94 0.07
N VAL A 105 3.83 11.12 0.03
CA VAL A 105 2.67 11.25 0.93
C VAL A 105 3.05 11.10 2.39
N TRP A 106 4.01 10.24 2.70
CA TRP A 106 4.41 9.94 4.07
C TRP A 106 5.32 11.02 4.65
N GLU A 107 6.29 11.48 3.88
CA GLU A 107 7.17 12.58 4.29
C GLU A 107 6.46 13.93 4.38
N ASP A 108 5.27 14.05 3.81
CA ASP A 108 4.41 15.24 3.85
C ASP A 108 3.57 15.34 5.15
N GLY A 109 4.18 15.03 6.29
CA GLY A 109 3.55 15.16 7.60
C GLY A 109 2.76 13.93 8.06
N ASN A 110 2.90 12.78 7.38
CA ASN A 110 2.16 11.55 7.68
C ASN A 110 3.05 10.42 8.24
N LEU A 111 4.26 10.72 8.69
CA LEU A 111 5.18 9.71 9.23
C LEU A 111 4.63 9.00 10.46
N ASP A 112 3.96 9.72 11.36
CA ASP A 112 3.34 9.13 12.56
C ASP A 112 2.25 8.12 12.17
N LYS A 113 1.44 8.45 11.17
CA LYS A 113 0.43 7.54 10.63
C LYS A 113 1.06 6.31 9.99
N LEU A 114 2.14 6.48 9.25
CA LEU A 114 2.87 5.35 8.66
C LEU A 114 3.38 4.40 9.74
N GLN A 115 3.93 4.95 10.82
CA GLN A 115 4.41 4.16 11.95
C GLN A 115 3.25 3.42 12.64
N GLU A 116 2.11 4.07 12.82
CA GLU A 116 0.90 3.43 13.36
C GLU A 116 0.42 2.26 12.49
N ILE A 117 0.43 2.41 11.16
CA ILE A 117 0.10 1.34 10.20
C ILE A 117 1.06 0.17 10.35
N TYR A 118 2.36 0.45 10.47
CA TYR A 118 3.38 -0.57 10.72
C TYR A 118 3.09 -1.36 11.99
N GLU A 119 2.87 -0.67 13.11
CA GLU A 119 2.61 -1.28 14.41
C GLU A 119 1.34 -2.15 14.39
N LYS A 120 0.26 -1.66 13.79
CA LYS A 120 -0.99 -2.42 13.60
C LYS A 120 -0.76 -3.67 12.76
N THR A 121 -0.01 -3.56 11.69
CA THR A 121 0.31 -4.70 10.80
C THR A 121 1.11 -5.76 11.55
N MET A 122 2.13 -5.35 12.29
CA MET A 122 2.98 -6.26 13.06
C MET A 122 2.23 -6.89 14.25
N ALA A 123 1.33 -6.15 14.90
CA ALA A 123 0.47 -6.68 15.96
C ALA A 123 -0.48 -7.75 15.43
N LEU A 124 -1.12 -7.51 14.29
CA LEU A 124 -1.99 -8.50 13.63
C LEU A 124 -1.24 -9.79 13.28
N GLN A 125 0.01 -9.68 12.85
CA GLN A 125 0.84 -10.84 12.56
C GLN A 125 1.17 -11.68 13.79
N LYS A 126 1.41 -11.04 14.93
CA LYS A 126 1.65 -11.72 16.20
C LYS A 126 0.40 -12.45 16.69
N GLU A 127 -0.77 -11.87 16.47
CA GLU A 127 -2.05 -12.46 16.88
C GLU A 127 -2.50 -13.61 15.97
N LYS A 128 -2.30 -13.46 14.67
CA LYS A 128 -2.77 -14.39 13.65
C LYS A 128 -1.66 -14.64 12.64
N ALA A 129 -0.97 -15.74 12.79
CA ALA A 129 0.18 -16.12 11.96
C ALA A 129 -0.07 -16.14 10.42
N ASN A 130 -1.32 -16.01 9.98
CA ASN A 130 -1.73 -16.08 8.58
C ASN A 130 -2.24 -14.74 8.02
N VAL A 131 -2.16 -13.64 8.77
CA VAL A 131 -2.58 -12.33 8.24
C VAL A 131 -1.56 -11.85 7.22
N ARG A 132 -2.02 -11.68 6.00
CA ARG A 132 -1.18 -11.27 4.86
C ARG A 132 -1.18 -9.79 4.62
N TYR A 133 -2.16 -9.05 5.16
CA TYR A 133 -2.32 -7.62 4.91
C TYR A 133 -3.14 -6.94 6.01
N TYR A 134 -2.97 -5.63 6.10
CA TYR A 134 -3.79 -4.72 6.87
C TYR A 134 -4.31 -3.60 5.96
N VAL A 135 -5.58 -3.27 6.03
CA VAL A 135 -6.19 -2.15 5.30
C VAL A 135 -6.40 -0.98 6.25
N GLU A 136 -5.77 0.16 5.97
CA GLU A 136 -5.99 1.39 6.73
C GLU A 136 -7.25 2.09 6.21
N THR A 137 -8.19 2.34 7.12
CA THR A 137 -9.48 2.96 6.81
C THR A 137 -9.50 4.48 6.93
N ASP A 138 -8.47 5.05 7.57
CA ASP A 138 -8.27 6.49 7.71
C ASP A 138 -7.06 6.91 6.86
N PRO A 139 -7.28 7.31 5.59
CA PRO A 139 -6.18 7.53 4.65
C PRO A 139 -5.35 8.77 5.00
N ALA A 140 -4.06 8.69 4.71
CA ALA A 140 -3.18 9.84 4.68
C ALA A 140 -3.59 10.79 3.54
N VAL A 141 -3.38 12.09 3.74
CA VAL A 141 -3.66 13.13 2.76
C VAL A 141 -2.36 13.86 2.43
N HIS A 142 -2.07 14.02 1.15
CA HIS A 142 -0.94 14.83 0.70
C HIS A 142 -1.37 16.30 0.63
N SER A 143 -0.59 17.22 1.22
CA SER A 143 -0.95 18.65 1.33
C SER A 143 -1.15 19.33 -0.02
N GLN A 144 -0.36 18.98 -1.02
CA GLN A 144 -0.44 19.53 -2.38
C GLN A 144 -1.45 18.81 -3.29
N TRP A 145 -1.90 17.61 -2.91
CA TRP A 145 -2.79 16.77 -3.70
C TRP A 145 -3.97 16.23 -2.87
N PRO A 146 -4.70 17.14 -2.16
CA PRO A 146 -5.75 16.70 -1.23
C PRO A 146 -6.96 16.05 -1.94
N GLN A 147 -7.07 16.18 -3.26
CA GLN A 147 -8.11 15.57 -4.06
C GLN A 147 -7.88 14.08 -4.32
N ILE A 148 -6.65 13.58 -4.17
CA ILE A 148 -6.36 12.16 -4.35
C ILE A 148 -6.88 11.40 -3.14
N ARG A 149 -7.83 10.51 -3.36
CA ARG A 149 -8.39 9.64 -2.33
C ARG A 149 -7.63 8.32 -2.32
N MET A 150 -6.86 8.12 -1.28
CA MET A 150 -6.02 6.94 -1.18
C MET A 150 -6.65 5.87 -0.30
N VAL A 151 -6.38 4.62 -0.64
CA VAL A 151 -6.48 3.49 0.29
C VAL A 151 -5.08 2.93 0.50
N HIS A 152 -4.73 2.63 1.75
CA HIS A 152 -3.43 2.08 2.11
C HIS A 152 -3.57 0.62 2.52
N ILE A 153 -2.79 -0.24 1.89
CA ILE A 153 -2.73 -1.66 2.20
C ILE A 153 -1.31 -1.97 2.65
N ALA A 154 -1.16 -2.35 3.89
CA ALA A 154 0.11 -2.74 4.47
C ALA A 154 0.30 -4.25 4.39
N VAL A 155 1.43 -4.69 3.86
CA VAL A 155 1.77 -6.09 3.69
C VAL A 155 3.16 -6.35 4.25
N PRO A 156 3.32 -7.41 5.04
CA PRO A 156 4.63 -7.83 5.49
C PRO A 156 5.54 -8.21 4.33
N LEU A 157 6.78 -7.79 4.36
CA LEU A 157 7.75 -8.10 3.32
C LEU A 157 8.42 -9.45 3.63
N ILE A 158 7.76 -10.54 3.23
CA ILE A 158 8.17 -11.91 3.52
C ILE A 158 8.97 -12.58 2.39
N GLY A 159 8.86 -12.06 1.17
CA GLY A 159 9.43 -12.70 -0.02
C GLY A 159 8.92 -14.13 -0.22
N LYS A 160 9.79 -14.99 -0.72
CA LYS A 160 9.47 -16.40 -0.98
C LYS A 160 9.58 -17.32 0.23
N THR A 161 10.10 -16.83 1.34
CA THR A 161 10.38 -17.68 2.52
C THR A 161 9.12 -18.09 3.26
N TYR A 162 8.01 -17.39 3.07
CA TYR A 162 6.72 -17.60 3.74
C TYR A 162 6.79 -17.71 5.28
N SER A 163 7.91 -17.28 5.86
CA SER A 163 8.13 -17.32 7.31
C SER A 163 7.88 -15.93 7.89
N TYR A 164 6.86 -15.83 8.71
CA TYR A 164 6.50 -14.58 9.40
C TYR A 164 7.33 -14.32 10.66
N SER A 165 8.09 -15.31 11.12
CA SER A 165 8.83 -15.24 12.40
C SER A 165 9.98 -14.24 12.42
N HIS A 166 10.44 -13.78 11.26
CA HIS A 166 11.58 -12.89 11.11
C HIS A 166 11.26 -11.63 10.30
N VAL A 167 9.98 -11.34 10.08
CA VAL A 167 9.58 -10.13 9.36
C VAL A 167 9.88 -8.90 10.19
N LYS A 168 10.65 -7.97 9.63
CA LYS A 168 10.97 -6.67 10.23
C LYS A 168 10.37 -5.52 9.44
N ASN A 169 10.16 -5.72 8.15
CA ASN A 169 9.76 -4.69 7.22
C ASN A 169 8.35 -4.92 6.68
N VAL A 170 7.63 -3.84 6.48
CA VAL A 170 6.30 -3.80 5.91
C VAL A 170 6.33 -2.91 4.67
N ALA A 171 5.71 -3.35 3.60
CA ALA A 171 5.42 -2.49 2.46
C ALA A 171 4.02 -1.92 2.61
N VAL A 172 3.89 -0.59 2.54
CA VAL A 172 2.60 0.10 2.52
C VAL A 172 2.35 0.56 1.09
N VAL A 173 1.37 -0.06 0.44
CA VAL A 173 0.98 0.25 -0.94
C VAL A 173 -0.25 1.12 -0.90
N SER A 174 -0.16 2.29 -1.52
CA SER A 174 -1.25 3.27 -1.58
C SER A 174 -1.82 3.30 -2.98
N PHE A 175 -3.13 3.23 -3.07
CA PHE A 175 -3.88 3.23 -4.33
C PHE A 175 -4.78 4.45 -4.40
N ASP A 176 -4.95 5.02 -5.60
CA ASP A 176 -5.96 6.03 -5.90
C ASP A 176 -7.33 5.34 -6.10
N MET A 177 -8.38 5.87 -5.43
CA MET A 177 -9.74 5.31 -5.42
C MET A 177 -10.71 6.14 -6.25
#